data_9a09a6029deb35233b773860ebad90a3
#
_entry.id   9a09a6029deb35233b773860ebad90a3
#
_cell.length_a   1.000
_cell.length_b   1.000
_cell.length_c   1.000
_cell.angle_alpha   90.00
_cell.angle_beta   90.00
_cell.angle_gamma   90.00
#
_symmetry.space_group_name_H-M   'P 1'
#
loop_
_entity.id
_entity.type
_entity.pdbx_description
1 polymer ?
#
loop_
_entity_poly.entity_id
_entity_poly.type
_entity_poly.pdbx_seq_one_letter_code
_entity_poly.pdbx_strand_id
1 'polypeptide(L)'
;MKKFWLNSLLRVYAMTMFVIVGFVALLISYASWQSKVQEVTETSQRISTRLVDEVESYYQRGVQITKSLVGNQAKLEGVYNYFTMSPSEYIYWRLNNGLLGIVEVSLHENIADIYLQNDFVAGFDIALQDYKTVFVSTRQKQGGMQVEASKYKPAKNAFPIPIYDSVTSNHIGVVYLTIDSQVFEQTIDNIRNTT
;
A
#
# COMPACT_ATOMS: atom_id res chain seq x y z
N MET A 1 -26.75 -44.11 -66.89
CA MET A 1 -27.51 -43.17 -66.07
C MET A 1 -27.31 -43.36 -64.54
N LYS A 2 -27.26 -44.55 -63.98
CA LYS A 2 -27.12 -44.81 -62.54
C LYS A 2 -25.86 -44.24 -61.88
N LYS A 3 -24.67 -44.28 -62.56
CA LYS A 3 -23.41 -43.75 -61.98
C LYS A 3 -23.37 -42.23 -61.82
N PHE A 4 -24.01 -41.50 -62.68
CA PHE A 4 -24.03 -40.03 -62.63
C PHE A 4 -24.86 -39.51 -61.40
N TRP A 5 -25.97 -40.17 -61.18
CA TRP A 5 -26.86 -39.86 -60.05
C TRP A 5 -26.23 -40.15 -58.68
N LEU A 6 -25.49 -41.24 -58.54
CA LEU A 6 -24.78 -41.63 -57.34
C LEU A 6 -23.67 -40.62 -57.00
N ASN A 7 -22.87 -40.19 -58.02
CA ASN A 7 -21.81 -39.19 -57.80
C ASN A 7 -22.36 -37.80 -57.41
N SER A 8 -23.50 -37.40 -57.95
CA SER A 8 -24.18 -36.16 -57.58
C SER A 8 -24.68 -36.20 -56.14
N LEU A 9 -25.28 -37.31 -55.74
CA LEU A 9 -25.80 -37.52 -54.37
C LEU A 9 -24.63 -37.56 -53.35
N LEU A 10 -23.50 -38.16 -53.69
CA LEU A 10 -22.31 -38.23 -52.85
C LEU A 10 -21.68 -36.87 -52.65
N ARG A 11 -21.66 -36.01 -53.71
CA ARG A 11 -21.17 -34.62 -53.63
C ARG A 11 -22.09 -33.77 -52.70
N VAL A 12 -23.36 -33.86 -52.84
CA VAL A 12 -24.31 -33.14 -51.98
C VAL A 12 -24.15 -33.56 -50.53
N TYR A 13 -24.02 -34.87 -50.26
CA TYR A 13 -23.80 -35.38 -48.91
C TYR A 13 -22.47 -34.91 -48.32
N ALA A 14 -21.39 -34.94 -49.11
CA ALA A 14 -20.07 -34.44 -48.69
C ALA A 14 -20.13 -32.94 -48.38
N MET A 15 -20.82 -32.13 -49.20
CA MET A 15 -20.98 -30.69 -48.95
C MET A 15 -21.79 -30.41 -47.67
N THR A 16 -22.91 -31.11 -47.45
CA THR A 16 -23.70 -30.93 -46.24
C THR A 16 -22.93 -31.32 -44.98
N MET A 17 -22.17 -32.43 -45.01
CA MET A 17 -21.28 -32.81 -43.91
C MET A 17 -20.19 -31.77 -43.64
N PHE A 18 -19.60 -31.19 -44.67
CA PHE A 18 -18.59 -30.17 -44.53
C PHE A 18 -19.15 -28.88 -43.88
N VAL A 19 -20.35 -28.48 -44.27
CA VAL A 19 -21.05 -27.33 -43.66
C VAL A 19 -21.37 -27.59 -42.19
N ILE A 20 -21.87 -28.79 -41.85
CA ILE A 20 -22.19 -29.15 -40.47
C ILE A 20 -20.92 -29.15 -39.60
N VAL A 21 -19.86 -29.81 -40.07
CA VAL A 21 -18.58 -29.85 -39.34
C VAL A 21 -17.98 -28.43 -39.16
N GLY A 22 -18.05 -27.59 -40.20
CA GLY A 22 -17.62 -26.19 -40.14
C GLY A 22 -18.43 -25.39 -39.12
N PHE A 23 -19.74 -25.56 -39.08
CA PHE A 23 -20.61 -24.87 -38.11
C PHE A 23 -20.30 -25.30 -36.67
N VAL A 24 -20.14 -26.61 -36.44
CA VAL A 24 -19.78 -27.14 -35.11
C VAL A 24 -18.42 -26.61 -34.65
N ALA A 25 -17.44 -26.59 -35.56
CA ALA A 25 -16.09 -26.03 -35.25
C ALA A 25 -16.16 -24.54 -34.87
N LEU A 26 -16.98 -23.75 -35.56
CA LEU A 26 -17.21 -22.34 -35.23
C LEU A 26 -17.88 -22.18 -33.84
N LEU A 27 -18.87 -22.99 -33.52
CA LEU A 27 -19.50 -22.94 -32.20
C LEU A 27 -18.56 -23.29 -31.07
N ILE A 28 -17.74 -24.32 -31.24
CA ILE A 28 -16.71 -24.72 -30.26
C ILE A 28 -15.67 -23.60 -30.09
N SER A 29 -15.20 -23.02 -31.19
CA SER A 29 -14.25 -21.91 -31.15
C SER A 29 -14.81 -20.68 -30.44
N TYR A 30 -16.08 -20.34 -30.69
CA TYR A 30 -16.75 -19.23 -30.03
C TYR A 30 -16.92 -19.47 -28.52
N ALA A 31 -17.40 -20.66 -28.15
CA ALA A 31 -17.55 -21.04 -26.74
C ALA A 31 -16.21 -21.04 -26.01
N SER A 32 -15.15 -21.57 -26.62
CA SER A 32 -13.80 -21.56 -26.07
C SER A 32 -13.26 -20.14 -25.89
N TRP A 33 -13.47 -19.26 -26.87
CA TRP A 33 -13.07 -17.86 -26.78
C TRP A 33 -13.80 -17.12 -25.65
N GLN A 34 -15.13 -17.32 -25.54
CA GLN A 34 -15.93 -16.71 -24.49
C GLN A 34 -15.48 -17.18 -23.08
N SER A 35 -15.21 -18.48 -22.92
CA SER A 35 -14.70 -19.04 -21.67
C SER A 35 -13.34 -18.43 -21.28
N LYS A 36 -12.41 -18.26 -22.23
CA LYS A 36 -11.12 -17.62 -21.98
C LYS A 36 -11.24 -16.15 -21.60
N VAL A 37 -12.12 -15.41 -22.25
CA VAL A 37 -12.37 -14.00 -21.91
C VAL A 37 -12.92 -13.89 -20.49
N GLN A 38 -13.85 -14.77 -20.12
CA GLN A 38 -14.41 -14.78 -18.78
C GLN A 38 -13.34 -15.12 -17.73
N GLU A 39 -12.52 -16.16 -17.96
CA GLU A 39 -11.42 -16.56 -17.08
C GLU A 39 -10.42 -15.42 -16.85
N VAL A 40 -9.98 -14.73 -17.92
CA VAL A 40 -9.08 -13.58 -17.82
C VAL A 40 -9.72 -12.44 -17.04
N THR A 41 -11.01 -12.18 -17.26
CA THR A 41 -11.73 -11.11 -16.55
C THR A 41 -11.85 -11.43 -15.06
N GLU A 42 -12.23 -12.65 -14.70
CA GLU A 42 -12.35 -13.10 -13.30
C GLU A 42 -10.98 -13.07 -12.60
N THR A 43 -9.93 -13.54 -13.26
CA THR A 43 -8.55 -13.50 -12.73
C THR A 43 -8.09 -12.06 -12.51
N SER A 44 -8.30 -11.18 -13.47
CA SER A 44 -7.95 -9.76 -13.35
C SER A 44 -8.71 -9.08 -12.21
N GLN A 45 -9.99 -9.40 -12.05
CA GLN A 45 -10.80 -8.86 -10.96
C GLN A 45 -10.32 -9.37 -9.59
N ARG A 46 -9.98 -10.65 -9.47
CA ARG A 46 -9.40 -11.21 -8.22
C ARG A 46 -8.09 -10.55 -7.86
N ILE A 47 -7.17 -10.38 -8.82
CA ILE A 47 -5.90 -9.69 -8.59
C ILE A 47 -6.16 -8.25 -8.13
N SER A 48 -7.04 -7.53 -8.81
CA SER A 48 -7.38 -6.14 -8.45
C SER A 48 -7.95 -6.04 -7.04
N THR A 49 -8.88 -6.93 -6.66
CA THR A 49 -9.47 -6.95 -5.32
C THR A 49 -8.40 -7.21 -4.26
N ARG A 50 -7.54 -8.22 -4.45
CA ARG A 50 -6.45 -8.53 -3.52
C ARG A 50 -5.45 -7.37 -3.36
N LEU A 51 -5.14 -6.66 -4.45
CA LEU A 51 -4.28 -5.47 -4.39
C LEU A 51 -4.92 -4.36 -3.57
N VAL A 52 -6.21 -4.11 -3.75
CA VAL A 52 -6.94 -3.11 -2.96
C VAL A 52 -6.93 -3.49 -1.48
N ASP A 53 -7.24 -4.75 -1.16
CA ASP A 53 -7.25 -5.25 0.22
C ASP A 53 -5.86 -5.12 0.89
N GLU A 54 -4.79 -5.38 0.15
CA GLU A 54 -3.43 -5.26 0.67
C GLU A 54 -3.02 -3.80 0.89
N VAL A 55 -3.35 -2.90 -0.04
CA VAL A 55 -3.12 -1.45 0.12
C VAL A 55 -3.89 -0.92 1.33
N GLU A 56 -5.15 -1.33 1.49
CA GLU A 56 -5.95 -0.98 2.67
C GLU A 56 -5.31 -1.52 3.96
N SER A 57 -4.80 -2.75 3.95
CA SER A 57 -4.07 -3.34 5.08
C SER A 57 -2.84 -2.51 5.47
N TYR A 58 -2.03 -2.06 4.51
CA TYR A 58 -0.90 -1.16 4.79
C TYR A 58 -1.36 0.18 5.38
N TYR A 59 -2.43 0.75 4.83
CA TYR A 59 -3.00 1.99 5.36
C TYR A 59 -3.47 1.82 6.81
N GLN A 60 -4.21 0.76 7.11
CA GLN A 60 -4.70 0.50 8.47
C GLN A 60 -3.57 0.24 9.48
N ARG A 61 -2.51 -0.50 9.06
CA ARG A 61 -1.29 -0.64 9.89
C ARG A 61 -0.63 0.72 10.12
N GLY A 62 -0.55 1.57 9.10
CA GLY A 62 -0.04 2.93 9.21
C GLY A 62 -0.84 3.77 10.20
N VAL A 63 -2.17 3.68 10.17
CA VAL A 63 -3.04 4.34 11.15
C VAL A 63 -2.75 3.86 12.58
N GLN A 64 -2.55 2.55 12.78
CA GLN A 64 -2.21 2.00 14.09
C GLN A 64 -0.84 2.48 14.58
N ILE A 65 0.18 2.50 13.69
CA ILE A 65 1.51 3.04 13.98
C ILE A 65 1.40 4.51 14.39
N THR A 66 0.67 5.31 13.65
CA THR A 66 0.48 6.74 13.95
C THR A 66 -0.23 6.93 15.29
N LYS A 67 -1.27 6.14 15.56
CA LYS A 67 -1.94 6.14 16.87
C LYS A 67 -1.00 5.75 18.01
N SER A 68 -0.10 4.79 17.80
CA SER A 68 0.88 4.39 18.82
C SER A 68 1.89 5.49 19.13
N LEU A 69 2.22 6.34 18.15
CA LEU A 69 3.13 7.46 18.31
C LEU A 69 2.53 8.60 19.14
N VAL A 70 1.23 8.85 19.02
CA VAL A 70 0.52 9.94 19.71
C VAL A 70 -0.54 9.43 20.68
N GLY A 71 -0.56 8.13 20.94
CA GLY A 71 -1.65 7.43 21.66
C GLY A 71 -1.77 7.74 23.14
N ASN A 72 -0.79 8.45 23.72
CA ASN A 72 -0.90 9.01 25.08
C ASN A 72 -0.28 10.41 25.11
N GLN A 73 -0.64 11.18 26.14
CA GLN A 73 -0.23 12.57 26.27
C GLN A 73 1.29 12.72 26.38
N ALA A 74 1.98 11.79 27.03
CA ALA A 74 3.43 11.84 27.19
C ALA A 74 4.17 11.66 25.85
N LYS A 75 3.70 10.76 24.99
CA LYS A 75 4.26 10.59 23.62
C LYS A 75 3.99 11.80 22.75
N LEU A 76 2.76 12.33 22.82
CA LEU A 76 2.39 13.54 22.09
C LEU A 76 3.23 14.75 22.54
N GLU A 77 3.48 14.90 23.85
CA GLU A 77 4.38 15.90 24.40
C GLU A 77 5.81 15.74 23.87
N GLY A 78 6.31 14.50 23.74
CA GLY A 78 7.60 14.21 23.13
C GLY A 78 7.70 14.66 21.67
N VAL A 79 6.61 14.51 20.91
CA VAL A 79 6.53 15.06 19.55
C VAL A 79 6.56 16.58 19.57
N TYR A 80 5.72 17.24 20.36
CA TYR A 80 5.71 18.71 20.46
C TYR A 80 7.04 19.28 20.91
N ASN A 81 7.68 18.70 21.95
CA ASN A 81 8.96 19.14 22.46
C ASN A 81 10.07 19.07 21.42
N TYR A 82 10.03 18.06 20.55
CA TYR A 82 10.96 17.98 19.42
C TYR A 82 10.84 19.16 18.46
N PHE A 83 9.63 19.68 18.24
CA PHE A 83 9.40 20.80 17.31
C PHE A 83 9.60 22.18 17.97
N THR A 84 9.45 22.27 19.29
CA THR A 84 9.46 23.55 20.02
C THR A 84 10.79 23.87 20.69
N MET A 85 11.49 22.85 21.15
CA MET A 85 12.76 23.01 21.86
C MET A 85 13.93 23.15 20.89
N SER A 86 14.97 23.84 21.33
CA SER A 86 16.25 23.75 20.64
C SER A 86 16.83 22.32 20.76
N PRO A 87 17.75 21.90 19.87
CA PRO A 87 18.35 20.58 19.94
C PRO A 87 18.97 20.25 21.32
N SER A 88 19.60 21.22 21.93
CA SER A 88 20.24 21.05 23.26
C SER A 88 19.21 20.88 24.38
N GLU A 89 18.15 21.67 24.36
CA GLU A 89 17.06 21.57 25.34
C GLU A 89 16.31 20.25 25.20
N TYR A 90 16.08 19.81 23.97
CA TYR A 90 15.41 18.52 23.71
C TYR A 90 16.25 17.33 24.19
N ILE A 91 17.57 17.36 23.98
CA ILE A 91 18.48 16.33 24.48
C ILE A 91 18.46 16.30 26.02
N TYR A 92 18.54 17.49 26.65
CA TYR A 92 18.48 17.60 28.11
C TYR A 92 17.14 17.10 28.68
N TRP A 93 16.02 17.50 28.08
CA TRP A 93 14.70 17.03 28.44
C TRP A 93 14.60 15.50 28.33
N ARG A 94 15.10 14.92 27.22
CA ARG A 94 15.11 13.48 26.99
C ARG A 94 15.94 12.73 28.05
N LEU A 95 17.12 13.23 28.37
CA LEU A 95 17.99 12.62 29.38
C LEU A 95 17.34 12.64 30.77
N ASN A 96 16.71 13.74 31.15
CA ASN A 96 16.02 13.86 32.42
C ASN A 96 14.84 12.87 32.52
N ASN A 97 14.02 12.77 31.48
CA ASN A 97 12.91 11.81 31.45
C ASN A 97 13.40 10.35 31.40
N GLY A 98 14.50 10.06 30.74
CA GLY A 98 15.16 8.76 30.77
C GLY A 98 15.65 8.36 32.15
N LEU A 99 16.23 9.29 32.91
CA LEU A 99 16.62 9.07 34.31
C LEU A 99 15.43 8.80 35.25
N LEU A 100 14.23 9.34 34.91
CA LEU A 100 12.99 9.08 35.64
C LEU A 100 12.30 7.79 35.22
N GLY A 101 12.89 7.00 34.31
CA GLY A 101 12.32 5.74 33.81
C GLY A 101 11.19 5.94 32.77
N ILE A 102 10.99 7.16 32.27
CA ILE A 102 9.98 7.48 31.25
C ILE A 102 10.65 7.41 29.86
N VAL A 103 11.11 6.23 29.47
CA VAL A 103 11.90 6.02 28.24
C VAL A 103 11.03 6.15 26.98
N GLU A 104 9.74 5.91 27.07
CA GLU A 104 8.83 5.85 25.91
C GLU A 104 8.45 7.23 25.30
N VAL A 105 9.02 8.31 25.82
CA VAL A 105 8.62 9.69 25.49
C VAL A 105 9.43 10.28 24.33
N SER A 106 10.58 9.71 24.02
CA SER A 106 11.45 10.23 22.97
C SER A 106 10.91 9.90 21.57
N LEU A 107 10.67 10.95 20.76
CA LEU A 107 10.27 10.78 19.35
C LEU A 107 11.22 9.85 18.58
N HIS A 108 12.54 9.98 18.80
CA HIS A 108 13.56 9.19 18.11
C HIS A 108 13.47 7.69 18.44
N GLU A 109 13.26 7.36 19.72
CA GLU A 109 13.14 5.96 20.17
C GLU A 109 11.84 5.35 19.64
N ASN A 110 10.74 6.07 19.72
CA ASN A 110 9.47 5.62 19.15
C ASN A 110 9.58 5.38 17.64
N ILE A 111 10.28 6.22 16.91
CA ILE A 111 10.49 6.03 15.46
C ILE A 111 11.44 4.87 15.16
N ALA A 112 12.51 4.70 15.98
CA ALA A 112 13.38 3.54 15.83
C ALA A 112 12.61 2.23 16.05
N ASP A 113 11.75 2.16 17.06
CA ASP A 113 10.88 1.02 17.33
C ASP A 113 9.88 0.76 16.19
N ILE A 114 9.32 1.81 15.58
CA ILE A 114 8.46 1.68 14.40
C ILE A 114 9.21 0.99 13.26
N TYR A 115 10.45 1.39 12.97
CA TYR A 115 11.26 0.76 11.93
C TYR A 115 11.67 -0.67 12.26
N LEU A 116 11.91 -0.98 13.54
CA LEU A 116 12.26 -2.34 13.98
C LEU A 116 11.08 -3.31 13.85
N GLN A 117 9.88 -2.85 14.19
CA GLN A 117 8.69 -3.69 14.23
C GLN A 117 7.97 -3.78 12.89
N ASN A 118 8.24 -2.88 11.94
CA ASN A 118 7.50 -2.76 10.69
C ASN A 118 8.46 -2.65 9.49
N ASP A 119 8.80 -3.79 8.92
CA ASP A 119 9.72 -3.92 7.78
C ASP A 119 9.22 -3.23 6.51
N PHE A 120 7.90 -3.09 6.35
CA PHE A 120 7.28 -2.42 5.22
C PHE A 120 7.41 -0.88 5.25
N VAL A 121 7.83 -0.28 6.38
CA VAL A 121 7.99 1.17 6.52
C VAL A 121 9.39 1.60 6.05
N ALA A 122 9.46 2.39 4.98
CA ALA A 122 10.69 2.98 4.47
C ALA A 122 10.95 4.40 4.99
N GLY A 123 9.89 5.17 5.20
CA GLY A 123 9.95 6.55 5.69
C GLY A 123 8.78 6.91 6.58
N PHE A 124 9.04 7.82 7.52
CA PHE A 124 8.03 8.28 8.47
C PHE A 124 8.25 9.77 8.73
N ASP A 125 7.37 10.61 8.15
CA ASP A 125 7.50 12.05 8.23
C ASP A 125 6.33 12.64 8.99
N ILE A 126 6.58 13.62 9.85
CA ILE A 126 5.56 14.26 10.70
C ILE A 126 5.48 15.74 10.35
N ALA A 127 4.31 16.18 9.90
CA ALA A 127 3.98 17.58 9.66
C ALA A 127 2.90 18.02 10.65
N LEU A 128 3.25 18.89 11.59
CA LEU A 128 2.30 19.50 12.51
C LEU A 128 1.76 20.81 11.93
N GLN A 129 0.48 21.08 12.16
CA GLN A 129 -0.26 22.16 11.50
C GLN A 129 0.31 23.56 11.80
N ASP A 130 0.77 23.80 13.03
CA ASP A 130 1.22 25.10 13.50
C ASP A 130 2.74 25.33 13.39
N TYR A 131 3.46 24.36 12.79
CA TYR A 131 4.91 24.41 12.73
C TYR A 131 5.43 24.62 11.31
N LYS A 132 6.48 25.44 11.20
CA LYS A 132 7.13 25.75 9.91
C LYS A 132 8.09 24.67 9.44
N THR A 133 8.28 23.62 10.21
CA THR A 133 9.19 22.52 9.91
C THR A 133 8.43 21.20 9.90
N VAL A 134 8.95 20.25 9.14
CA VAL A 134 8.49 18.86 9.06
C VAL A 134 9.63 17.98 9.55
N PHE A 135 9.33 17.04 10.42
CA PHE A 135 10.27 15.98 10.77
C PHE A 135 10.28 14.95 9.64
N VAL A 136 11.45 14.63 9.11
CA VAL A 136 11.64 13.67 8.03
C VAL A 136 12.59 12.58 8.50
N SER A 137 12.18 11.33 8.44
CA SER A 137 13.03 10.20 8.75
C SER A 137 12.91 9.08 7.71
N THR A 138 13.99 8.30 7.60
CA THR A 138 14.01 7.09 6.76
C THR A 138 14.59 5.94 7.57
N ARG A 139 14.33 4.71 7.15
CA ARG A 139 14.90 3.51 7.78
C ARG A 139 16.43 3.58 7.91
N GLN A 140 17.12 4.23 6.97
CA GLN A 140 18.57 4.40 6.99
C GLN A 140 19.03 5.57 7.89
N LYS A 141 18.15 6.57 8.11
CA LYS A 141 18.41 7.76 8.94
C LYS A 141 17.29 7.92 9.96
N GLN A 142 17.21 6.98 10.89
CA GLN A 142 16.15 6.91 11.91
C GLN A 142 16.13 8.11 12.85
N GLY A 143 17.28 8.74 13.08
CA GLY A 143 17.38 9.99 13.88
C GLY A 143 16.64 11.16 13.25
N GLY A 144 16.27 11.06 11.97
CA GLY A 144 15.52 12.08 11.26
C GLY A 144 16.20 13.44 11.16
N MET A 145 15.52 14.35 10.50
CA MET A 145 15.91 15.76 10.41
C MET A 145 14.70 16.67 10.31
N GLN A 146 14.83 17.92 10.68
CA GLN A 146 13.83 18.93 10.40
C GLN A 146 14.08 19.56 9.04
N VAL A 147 13.03 19.64 8.23
CA VAL A 147 13.02 20.30 6.92
C VAL A 147 11.98 21.41 6.96
N GLU A 148 12.28 22.55 6.34
CA GLU A 148 11.34 23.65 6.24
C GLU A 148 10.07 23.21 5.47
N ALA A 149 8.90 23.46 6.03
CA ALA A 149 7.62 23.01 5.46
C ALA A 149 7.38 23.52 4.02
N SER A 150 7.88 24.72 3.69
CA SER A 150 7.83 25.30 2.35
C SER A 150 8.63 24.52 1.30
N LYS A 151 9.65 23.76 1.72
CA LYS A 151 10.52 22.93 0.86
C LYS A 151 10.21 21.46 0.89
N TYR A 152 9.36 21.05 1.84
CA TYR A 152 9.00 19.66 2.01
C TYR A 152 8.02 19.21 0.91
N LYS A 153 8.27 18.01 0.39
CA LYS A 153 7.34 17.30 -0.49
C LYS A 153 7.29 15.84 -0.06
N PRO A 154 6.10 15.30 0.24
CA PRO A 154 5.98 13.90 0.58
C PRO A 154 6.39 13.01 -0.60
N ALA A 155 6.88 11.82 -0.32
CA ALA A 155 7.18 10.81 -1.33
C ALA A 155 5.90 10.43 -2.09
N LYS A 156 6.02 10.05 -3.38
CA LYS A 156 4.86 9.69 -4.22
C LYS A 156 4.08 8.48 -3.70
N ASN A 157 4.77 7.57 -2.99
CA ASN A 157 4.22 6.37 -2.37
C ASN A 157 3.98 6.53 -0.86
N ALA A 158 3.85 7.77 -0.37
CA ALA A 158 3.53 8.05 1.01
C ALA A 158 2.03 8.13 1.24
N PHE A 159 1.55 7.50 2.30
CA PHE A 159 0.16 7.59 2.77
C PHE A 159 0.03 8.74 3.77
N PRO A 160 -0.82 9.74 3.51
CA PRO A 160 -1.14 10.77 4.49
C PRO A 160 -2.10 10.20 5.55
N ILE A 161 -1.68 10.22 6.80
CA ILE A 161 -2.47 9.75 7.95
C ILE A 161 -2.67 10.94 8.89
N PRO A 162 -3.91 11.39 9.11
CA PRO A 162 -4.17 12.51 9.99
C PRO A 162 -3.88 12.16 11.45
N ILE A 163 -3.30 13.11 12.18
CA ILE A 163 -3.05 13.03 13.62
C ILE A 163 -4.10 13.86 14.34
N TYR A 164 -4.70 13.26 15.35
CA TYR A 164 -5.64 13.93 16.24
C TYR A 164 -5.10 13.93 17.67
N ASP A 165 -5.30 15.03 18.37
CA ASP A 165 -5.05 15.10 19.81
C ASP A 165 -5.98 14.12 20.53
N SER A 166 -5.41 13.29 21.41
CA SER A 166 -6.13 12.22 22.09
C SER A 166 -7.15 12.73 23.13
N VAL A 167 -6.99 13.97 23.59
CA VAL A 167 -7.86 14.59 24.61
C VAL A 167 -8.93 15.47 23.96
N THR A 168 -8.51 16.33 23.03
CA THR A 168 -9.41 17.33 22.42
C THR A 168 -10.05 16.86 21.13
N SER A 169 -9.57 15.75 20.55
CA SER A 169 -9.95 15.24 19.22
C SER A 169 -9.73 16.25 18.07
N ASN A 170 -8.96 17.30 18.31
CA ASN A 170 -8.62 18.26 17.28
C ASN A 170 -7.57 17.69 16.32
N HIS A 171 -7.71 18.00 15.04
CA HIS A 171 -6.68 17.69 14.05
C HIS A 171 -5.44 18.56 14.31
N ILE A 172 -4.28 17.92 14.51
CA ILE A 172 -3.04 18.59 14.87
C ILE A 172 -1.94 18.47 13.81
N GLY A 173 -2.12 17.57 12.84
CA GLY A 173 -1.12 17.38 11.79
C GLY A 173 -1.34 16.13 10.95
N VAL A 174 -0.34 15.80 10.17
CA VAL A 174 -0.35 14.62 9.27
C VAL A 174 0.97 13.88 9.41
N VAL A 175 0.89 12.55 9.49
CA VAL A 175 2.01 11.65 9.26
C VAL A 175 1.99 11.20 7.81
N TYR A 176 3.12 11.27 7.13
CA TYR A 176 3.33 10.67 5.83
C TYR A 176 4.14 9.38 6.01
N LEU A 177 3.47 8.25 5.86
CA LEU A 177 4.09 6.93 5.94
C LEU A 177 4.48 6.47 4.54
N THR A 178 5.78 6.32 4.28
CA THR A 178 6.30 5.81 3.01
C THR A 178 6.49 4.30 3.11
N ILE A 179 5.89 3.56 2.18
CA ILE A 179 6.07 2.10 2.10
C ILE A 179 7.36 1.77 1.35
N ASP A 180 8.04 0.72 1.79
CA ASP A 180 9.20 0.17 1.10
C ASP A 180 8.78 -0.43 -0.25
N SER A 181 9.39 0.09 -1.32
CA SER A 181 9.06 -0.31 -2.68
C SER A 181 9.36 -1.79 -2.95
N GLN A 182 10.42 -2.34 -2.36
CA GLN A 182 10.77 -3.75 -2.55
C GLN A 182 9.76 -4.67 -1.87
N VAL A 183 9.34 -4.33 -0.65
CA VAL A 183 8.30 -5.08 0.07
C VAL A 183 6.97 -5.03 -0.71
N PHE A 184 6.63 -3.86 -1.23
CA PHE A 184 5.41 -3.70 -2.02
C PHE A 184 5.45 -4.48 -3.34
N GLU A 185 6.57 -4.44 -4.08
CA GLU A 185 6.76 -5.22 -5.30
C GLU A 185 6.69 -6.72 -5.04
N GLN A 186 7.34 -7.23 -3.98
CA GLN A 186 7.25 -8.64 -3.59
C GLN A 186 5.80 -9.05 -3.28
N THR A 187 5.04 -8.18 -2.65
CA THR A 187 3.61 -8.42 -2.37
C THR A 187 2.80 -8.52 -3.66
N ILE A 188 3.03 -7.63 -4.63
CA ILE A 188 2.38 -7.68 -5.95
C ILE A 188 2.72 -8.99 -6.67
N ASP A 189 4.01 -9.37 -6.69
CA ASP A 189 4.46 -10.61 -7.33
C ASP A 189 3.85 -11.86 -6.68
N ASN A 190 3.74 -11.87 -5.36
CA ASN A 190 3.08 -12.95 -4.63
C ASN A 190 1.59 -13.06 -4.99
N ILE A 191 0.88 -11.95 -5.06
CA ILE A 191 -0.54 -11.92 -5.47
C ILE A 191 -0.69 -12.46 -6.90
N ARG A 192 0.19 -12.03 -7.80
CA ARG A 192 0.18 -12.45 -9.21
C ARG A 192 0.46 -13.94 -9.39
N ASN A 193 1.37 -14.50 -8.59
CA ASN A 193 1.79 -15.91 -8.70
C ASN A 193 0.84 -16.89 -8.00
N THR A 194 -0.04 -16.39 -7.12
CA THR A 194 -1.01 -17.22 -6.36
C THR A 194 -2.42 -17.18 -6.94
N THR A 195 -2.60 -16.51 -8.06
CA THR A 195 -3.89 -16.36 -8.74
C THR A 195 -3.89 -17.01 -10.10
#